data_611ccfbc688cd78fccc8fd235b2048c6
#
_entry.id   611ccfbc688cd78fccc8fd235b2048c6
#
_cell.length_a   1.000
_cell.length_b   1.000
_cell.length_c   1.000
_cell.angle_alpha   90.00
_cell.angle_beta   90.00
_cell.angle_gamma   90.00
#
_symmetry.space_group_name_H-M   'P 1'
#
loop_
_entity.id
_entity.type
_entity.pdbx_description
1 polymer ?
#
loop_
_entity_poly.entity_id
_entity_poly.type
_entity_poly.pdbx_seq_one_letter_code
_entity_poly.pdbx_strand_id
1 'polypeptide(L)'
;ADISFVFVVLSRRVFEMAKKPYYITTAIAYASGKPHIGNTYEIVLADSIARYKRFAGYDVRFQTGTDEHGQKIENKAFENMQTPKEFVDEISGEIKDIWDLMNTSYDKFIRTTDADHERQVQKIFKKLYDQGDIYKGEYVGKYCTPCESFFTDSQLVDGKCPDCGRPVQEAKEEAYFFKLSKYQDRLMKHIEQNPDFIQPESRKNEMINNFIK
;
A
#
# COMPACT_ATOMS: atom_id res chain seq x y z
N ALA A 1 -32.01 -49.25 -48.05
CA ALA A 1 -32.48 -48.56 -46.83
C ALA A 1 -31.32 -47.76 -46.29
N ASP A 2 -31.30 -46.43 -46.58
CA ASP A 2 -30.32 -45.49 -46.12
C ASP A 2 -30.62 -45.05 -44.69
N ILE A 3 -29.70 -45.33 -43.80
CA ILE A 3 -29.74 -44.81 -42.44
C ILE A 3 -28.89 -43.54 -42.40
N SER A 4 -29.55 -42.40 -42.57
CA SER A 4 -28.93 -41.09 -42.42
C SER A 4 -28.69 -40.84 -40.90
N PHE A 5 -27.44 -40.89 -40.49
CA PHE A 5 -27.02 -40.49 -39.15
C PHE A 5 -27.09 -38.97 -39.04
N VAL A 6 -28.12 -38.42 -38.42
CA VAL A 6 -28.21 -37.02 -38.04
C VAL A 6 -27.32 -36.78 -36.83
N PHE A 7 -26.15 -36.23 -37.05
CA PHE A 7 -25.31 -35.69 -36.00
C PHE A 7 -25.95 -34.40 -35.47
N VAL A 8 -26.66 -34.50 -34.33
CA VAL A 8 -27.09 -33.35 -33.56
C VAL A 8 -25.87 -32.84 -32.83
N VAL A 9 -25.22 -31.82 -33.42
CA VAL A 9 -24.20 -31.05 -32.71
C VAL A 9 -24.93 -30.18 -31.69
N LEU A 10 -25.09 -30.71 -30.47
CA LEU A 10 -25.43 -29.89 -29.33
C LEU A 10 -24.28 -28.94 -29.05
N SER A 11 -24.37 -27.72 -29.60
CA SER A 11 -23.51 -26.62 -29.14
C SER A 11 -23.83 -26.38 -27.67
N ARG A 12 -23.06 -27.00 -26.80
CA ARG A 12 -22.98 -26.57 -25.38
C ARG A 12 -22.46 -25.14 -25.40
N ARG A 13 -23.36 -24.16 -25.40
CA ARG A 13 -23.05 -22.85 -24.85
C ARG A 13 -22.79 -23.12 -23.36
N VAL A 14 -21.54 -23.35 -23.04
CA VAL A 14 -21.07 -23.24 -21.66
C VAL A 14 -21.33 -21.79 -21.28
N PHE A 15 -22.38 -21.54 -20.52
CA PHE A 15 -22.53 -20.27 -19.84
C PHE A 15 -21.34 -20.21 -18.89
N GLU A 16 -20.29 -19.56 -19.33
CA GLU A 16 -19.17 -19.23 -18.49
C GLU A 16 -19.71 -18.26 -17.44
N MET A 17 -20.11 -18.80 -16.29
CA MET A 17 -20.54 -17.98 -15.16
C MET A 17 -19.37 -17.05 -14.84
N ALA A 18 -19.61 -15.74 -14.86
CA ALA A 18 -18.61 -14.75 -14.52
C ALA A 18 -17.96 -15.13 -13.19
N LYS A 19 -16.65 -15.29 -13.19
CA LYS A 19 -15.90 -15.64 -11.99
C LYS A 19 -16.10 -14.56 -10.94
N LYS A 20 -16.23 -14.95 -9.69
CA LYS A 20 -16.32 -14.00 -8.58
C LYS A 20 -15.00 -13.25 -8.45
N PRO A 21 -14.99 -11.90 -8.47
CA PRO A 21 -13.76 -11.14 -8.35
C PRO A 21 -13.15 -11.28 -6.95
N TYR A 22 -11.82 -11.30 -6.89
CA TYR A 22 -11.05 -11.29 -5.65
C TYR A 22 -9.84 -10.37 -5.81
N TYR A 23 -9.78 -9.31 -5.04
CA TYR A 23 -8.67 -8.35 -5.05
C TYR A 23 -7.84 -8.51 -3.79
N ILE A 24 -6.53 -8.63 -3.94
CA ILE A 24 -5.57 -8.73 -2.85
C ILE A 24 -4.37 -7.85 -3.12
N THR A 25 -3.90 -7.16 -2.08
CA THR A 25 -2.70 -6.33 -2.11
C THR A 25 -1.79 -6.69 -0.95
N THR A 26 -0.51 -6.36 -1.09
CA THR A 26 0.44 -6.28 0.03
C THR A 26 0.64 -4.81 0.44
N ALA A 27 1.32 -4.56 1.55
CA ALA A 27 2.09 -3.33 1.68
C ALA A 27 3.09 -3.24 0.51
N ILE A 28 3.39 -2.02 0.08
CA ILE A 28 4.41 -1.78 -0.95
C ILE A 28 5.76 -1.54 -0.28
N ALA A 29 6.81 -2.18 -0.81
CA ALA A 29 8.13 -2.11 -0.19
C ALA A 29 8.74 -0.70 -0.33
N TYR A 30 9.27 -0.15 0.78
CA TYR A 30 9.92 1.15 0.76
C TYR A 30 11.26 1.07 0.04
N ALA A 31 11.40 1.84 -1.05
CA ALA A 31 12.56 1.78 -1.96
C ALA A 31 13.79 2.51 -1.41
N SER A 32 14.09 2.39 -0.12
CA SER A 32 15.27 2.95 0.52
C SER A 32 16.45 1.98 0.61
N GLY A 33 16.29 0.76 0.12
CA GLY A 33 17.29 -0.31 0.11
C GLY A 33 16.68 -1.66 -0.24
N LYS A 34 17.55 -2.69 -0.30
CA LYS A 34 17.11 -4.06 -0.60
C LYS A 34 16.13 -4.59 0.44
N PRO A 35 15.10 -5.36 0.03
CA PRO A 35 14.16 -5.95 0.95
C PRO A 35 14.83 -7.00 1.83
N HIS A 36 14.34 -7.15 3.03
CA HIS A 36 14.74 -8.21 3.95
C HIS A 36 13.67 -9.31 4.02
N ILE A 37 13.98 -10.40 4.73
CA ILE A 37 13.08 -11.56 4.82
C ILE A 37 11.68 -11.25 5.36
N GLY A 38 11.51 -10.20 6.15
CA GLY A 38 10.19 -9.76 6.61
C GLY A 38 9.30 -9.26 5.47
N ASN A 39 9.88 -8.57 4.48
CA ASN A 39 9.15 -8.13 3.28
C ASN A 39 8.80 -9.33 2.39
N THR A 40 9.71 -10.31 2.26
CA THR A 40 9.46 -11.51 1.47
C THR A 40 8.41 -12.42 2.09
N TYR A 41 8.31 -12.46 3.42
CA TYR A 41 7.26 -13.22 4.11
C TYR A 41 5.86 -12.74 3.73
N GLU A 42 5.64 -11.43 3.75
CA GLU A 42 4.35 -10.83 3.40
C GLU A 42 3.95 -11.14 1.97
N ILE A 43 4.88 -10.97 1.02
CA ILE A 43 4.59 -11.19 -0.40
C ILE A 43 4.26 -12.67 -0.69
N VAL A 44 4.96 -13.62 -0.06
CA VAL A 44 4.69 -15.06 -0.21
C VAL A 44 3.36 -15.44 0.41
N LEU A 45 3.01 -14.86 1.54
CA LEU A 45 1.71 -15.09 2.17
C LEU A 45 0.57 -14.64 1.27
N ALA A 46 0.64 -13.43 0.72
CA ALA A 46 -0.35 -12.89 -0.20
C ALA A 46 -0.42 -13.71 -1.50
N ASP A 47 0.72 -14.11 -2.05
CA ASP A 47 0.79 -14.95 -3.25
C ASP A 47 0.14 -16.33 -3.02
N SER A 48 0.35 -16.93 -1.86
CA SER A 48 -0.28 -18.21 -1.50
C SER A 48 -1.81 -18.09 -1.50
N ILE A 49 -2.35 -17.01 -0.95
CA ILE A 49 -3.79 -16.71 -0.96
C ILE A 49 -4.28 -16.48 -2.39
N ALA A 50 -3.56 -15.68 -3.18
CA ALA A 50 -3.91 -15.39 -4.57
C ALA A 50 -3.98 -16.68 -5.41
N ARG A 51 -2.98 -17.55 -5.30
CA ARG A 51 -2.95 -18.86 -5.97
C ARG A 51 -4.09 -19.76 -5.54
N TYR A 52 -4.36 -19.85 -4.25
CA TYR A 52 -5.50 -20.60 -3.73
C TYR A 52 -6.83 -20.11 -4.29
N LYS A 53 -7.04 -18.79 -4.33
CA LYS A 53 -8.26 -18.19 -4.87
C LYS A 53 -8.40 -18.44 -6.38
N ARG A 54 -7.32 -18.35 -7.15
CA ARG A 54 -7.32 -18.72 -8.58
C ARG A 54 -7.70 -20.20 -8.77
N PHE A 55 -7.10 -21.09 -7.97
CA PHE A 55 -7.44 -22.50 -7.98
C PHE A 55 -8.92 -22.76 -7.63
N ALA A 56 -9.47 -22.01 -6.68
CA ALA A 56 -10.88 -22.06 -6.30
C ALA A 56 -11.84 -21.38 -7.32
N GLY A 57 -11.34 -20.95 -8.50
CA GLY A 57 -12.15 -20.43 -9.59
C GLY A 57 -12.50 -18.95 -9.52
N TYR A 58 -11.86 -18.18 -8.65
CA TYR A 58 -12.04 -16.72 -8.61
C TYR A 58 -11.28 -16.01 -9.75
N ASP A 59 -11.79 -14.83 -10.13
CA ASP A 59 -11.05 -13.86 -10.94
C ASP A 59 -10.20 -13.01 -10.00
N VAL A 60 -8.90 -13.33 -9.91
CA VAL A 60 -8.00 -12.74 -8.90
C VAL A 60 -7.18 -11.62 -9.53
N ARG A 61 -7.19 -10.47 -8.87
CA ARG A 61 -6.24 -9.38 -9.10
C ARG A 61 -5.33 -9.25 -7.89
N PHE A 62 -4.05 -9.56 -8.05
CA PHE A 62 -3.02 -9.43 -7.03
C PHE A 62 -2.08 -8.29 -7.38
N GLN A 63 -1.95 -7.30 -6.49
CA GLN A 63 -1.11 -6.13 -6.67
C GLN A 63 -0.12 -5.97 -5.52
N THR A 64 1.13 -5.69 -5.87
CA THR A 64 2.22 -5.28 -4.98
C THR A 64 2.98 -4.13 -5.62
N GLY A 65 4.10 -3.69 -5.05
CA GLY A 65 4.90 -2.61 -5.64
C GLY A 65 5.92 -2.01 -4.70
N THR A 66 6.32 -0.77 -5.02
CA THR A 66 7.30 0.01 -4.25
C THR A 66 6.78 1.38 -3.88
N ASP A 67 7.13 1.82 -2.66
CA ASP A 67 6.95 3.18 -2.15
C ASP A 67 8.26 3.95 -2.35
N GLU A 68 8.21 5.04 -3.13
CA GLU A 68 9.40 5.65 -3.75
C GLU A 68 9.60 7.12 -3.42
N HIS A 69 8.92 7.66 -2.42
CA HIS A 69 9.04 9.06 -2.00
C HIS A 69 9.56 9.17 -0.57
N GLY A 70 10.11 10.34 -0.24
CA GLY A 70 10.50 10.70 1.12
C GLY A 70 11.96 11.12 1.28
N GLN A 71 12.23 11.84 2.37
CA GLN A 71 13.53 12.41 2.70
C GLN A 71 14.65 11.37 2.79
N LYS A 72 14.32 10.18 3.29
CA LYS A 72 15.30 9.09 3.42
C LYS A 72 15.81 8.60 2.07
N ILE A 73 14.93 8.54 1.06
CA ILE A 73 15.29 8.17 -0.31
C ILE A 73 16.17 9.26 -0.92
N GLU A 74 15.81 10.53 -0.76
CA GLU A 74 16.61 11.67 -1.25
C GLU A 74 18.02 11.65 -0.65
N ASN A 75 18.13 11.45 0.68
CA ASN A 75 19.43 11.34 1.35
C ASN A 75 20.26 10.16 0.80
N LYS A 76 19.63 9.02 0.59
CA LYS A 76 20.28 7.83 0.02
C LYS A 76 20.75 8.05 -1.42
N ALA A 77 19.93 8.68 -2.24
CA ALA A 77 20.30 9.04 -3.60
C ALA A 77 21.52 9.95 -3.60
N PHE A 78 21.54 10.98 -2.74
CA PHE A 78 22.66 11.88 -2.59
C PHE A 78 23.95 11.16 -2.13
N GLU A 79 23.86 10.26 -1.13
CA GLU A 79 24.98 9.43 -0.65
C GLU A 79 25.59 8.57 -1.79
N ASN A 80 24.75 8.16 -2.75
CA ASN A 80 25.16 7.36 -3.92
C ASN A 80 25.48 8.21 -5.16
N MET A 81 25.50 9.53 -5.06
CA MET A 81 25.73 10.45 -6.18
C MET A 81 24.74 10.26 -7.35
N GLN A 82 23.51 9.95 -7.03
CA GLN A 82 22.40 9.72 -7.95
C GLN A 82 21.29 10.74 -7.74
N THR A 83 20.47 10.95 -8.75
CA THR A 83 19.17 11.62 -8.55
C THR A 83 18.21 10.67 -7.80
N PRO A 84 17.21 11.20 -7.05
CA PRO A 84 16.20 10.35 -6.42
C PRO A 84 15.53 9.36 -7.39
N LYS A 85 15.29 9.79 -8.63
CA LYS A 85 14.67 8.95 -9.66
C LYS A 85 15.57 7.79 -10.08
N GLU A 86 16.83 8.04 -10.35
CA GLU A 86 17.80 6.99 -10.69
C GLU A 86 17.97 5.98 -9.57
N PHE A 87 18.07 6.46 -8.33
CA PHE A 87 18.17 5.60 -7.16
C PHE A 87 16.94 4.68 -6.99
N VAL A 88 15.72 5.22 -7.06
CA VAL A 88 14.52 4.40 -6.91
C VAL A 88 14.27 3.49 -8.12
N ASP A 89 14.73 3.85 -9.31
CA ASP A 89 14.67 2.96 -10.48
C ASP A 89 15.52 1.70 -10.27
N GLU A 90 16.73 1.87 -9.72
CA GLU A 90 17.63 0.76 -9.39
C GLU A 90 17.03 -0.12 -8.28
N ILE A 91 16.69 0.47 -7.12
CA ILE A 91 16.17 -0.28 -5.96
C ILE A 91 14.85 -0.97 -6.28
N SER A 92 13.94 -0.31 -6.99
CA SER A 92 12.66 -0.90 -7.39
C SER A 92 12.87 -2.08 -8.35
N GLY A 93 13.85 -1.98 -9.26
CA GLY A 93 14.27 -3.07 -10.11
C GLY A 93 14.74 -4.28 -9.29
N GLU A 94 15.67 -4.08 -8.33
CA GLU A 94 16.14 -5.13 -7.45
C GLU A 94 15.04 -5.80 -6.63
N ILE A 95 14.09 -5.01 -6.10
CA ILE A 95 12.94 -5.53 -5.37
C ILE A 95 12.09 -6.42 -6.27
N LYS A 96 11.81 -5.94 -7.48
CA LYS A 96 11.04 -6.70 -8.47
C LYS A 96 11.71 -8.01 -8.83
N ASP A 97 13.02 -8.00 -9.06
CA ASP A 97 13.80 -9.20 -9.38
C ASP A 97 13.73 -10.24 -8.25
N ILE A 98 13.75 -9.80 -6.99
CA ILE A 98 13.58 -10.70 -5.83
C ILE A 98 12.16 -11.30 -5.81
N TRP A 99 11.11 -10.51 -6.07
CA TRP A 99 9.74 -11.03 -6.16
C TRP A 99 9.59 -12.04 -7.32
N ASP A 100 10.21 -11.77 -8.46
CA ASP A 100 10.22 -12.66 -9.62
C ASP A 100 11.03 -13.95 -9.33
N LEU A 101 12.17 -13.85 -8.65
CA LEU A 101 12.96 -15.00 -8.19
C LEU A 101 12.14 -15.91 -7.26
N MET A 102 11.28 -15.34 -6.42
CA MET A 102 10.39 -16.08 -5.54
C MET A 102 9.16 -16.64 -6.29
N ASN A 103 9.10 -16.48 -7.59
CA ASN A 103 7.98 -16.91 -8.44
C ASN A 103 6.61 -16.35 -7.99
N THR A 104 6.60 -15.10 -7.55
CA THR A 104 5.39 -14.42 -7.10
C THR A 104 4.45 -14.13 -8.27
N SER A 105 3.17 -14.45 -8.14
CA SER A 105 2.18 -14.39 -9.22
C SER A 105 1.35 -13.09 -9.24
N TYR A 106 1.96 -11.95 -8.90
CA TYR A 106 1.27 -10.66 -8.97
C TYR A 106 0.88 -10.30 -10.41
N ASP A 107 -0.26 -9.62 -10.56
CA ASP A 107 -0.76 -9.13 -11.84
C ASP A 107 -0.29 -7.70 -12.12
N LYS A 108 -0.01 -6.92 -11.07
CA LYS A 108 0.51 -5.56 -11.17
C LYS A 108 1.58 -5.31 -10.12
N PHE A 109 2.73 -4.84 -10.58
CA PHE A 109 3.73 -4.20 -9.75
C PHE A 109 3.58 -2.68 -9.95
N ILE A 110 3.12 -1.97 -8.91
CA ILE A 110 2.91 -0.52 -8.94
C ILE A 110 4.11 0.19 -8.35
N ARG A 111 4.50 1.29 -8.95
CA ARG A 111 5.48 2.22 -8.41
C ARG A 111 4.77 3.53 -8.08
N THR A 112 5.05 4.12 -6.93
CA THR A 112 4.42 5.41 -6.58
C THR A 112 4.91 6.57 -7.47
N THR A 113 6.00 6.37 -8.22
CA THR A 113 6.48 7.27 -9.28
C THR A 113 5.91 6.98 -10.67
N ASP A 114 5.04 5.98 -10.84
CA ASP A 114 4.37 5.74 -12.10
C ASP A 114 3.40 6.88 -12.45
N ALA A 115 3.44 7.39 -13.67
CA ALA A 115 2.62 8.51 -14.10
C ALA A 115 1.10 8.25 -14.03
N ASP A 116 0.64 7.01 -14.17
CA ASP A 116 -0.76 6.64 -13.97
C ASP A 116 -1.16 6.64 -12.49
N HIS A 117 -0.26 6.22 -11.59
CA HIS A 117 -0.44 6.34 -10.16
C HIS A 117 -0.56 7.81 -9.73
N GLU A 118 0.39 8.64 -10.11
CA GLU A 118 0.39 10.07 -9.80
C GLU A 118 -0.89 10.76 -10.27
N ARG A 119 -1.35 10.48 -11.49
CA ARG A 119 -2.61 11.02 -12.01
C ARG A 119 -3.82 10.61 -11.17
N GLN A 120 -3.86 9.39 -10.63
CA GLN A 120 -4.96 8.95 -9.77
C GLN A 120 -4.90 9.61 -8.39
N VAL A 121 -3.70 9.72 -7.81
CA VAL A 121 -3.48 10.44 -6.55
C VAL A 121 -3.94 11.90 -6.68
N GLN A 122 -3.53 12.58 -7.74
CA GLN A 122 -3.93 13.97 -8.01
C GLN A 122 -5.45 14.13 -8.11
N LYS A 123 -6.16 13.21 -8.78
CA LYS A 123 -7.63 13.24 -8.87
C LYS A 123 -8.30 13.08 -7.51
N ILE A 124 -7.83 12.13 -6.69
CA ILE A 124 -8.39 11.88 -5.36
C ILE A 124 -8.10 13.05 -4.44
N PHE A 125 -6.85 13.53 -4.44
CA PHE A 125 -6.44 14.69 -3.65
C PHE A 125 -7.29 15.93 -4.00
N LYS A 126 -7.39 16.25 -5.29
CA LYS A 126 -8.21 17.38 -5.75
C LYS A 126 -9.67 17.22 -5.32
N LYS A 127 -10.25 16.05 -5.44
CA LYS A 127 -11.63 15.79 -5.00
C LYS A 127 -11.81 16.09 -3.51
N LEU A 128 -10.90 15.60 -2.66
CA LEU A 128 -10.96 15.82 -1.21
C LEU A 128 -10.70 17.30 -0.85
N TYR A 129 -9.81 17.95 -1.59
CA TYR A 129 -9.54 19.38 -1.43
C TYR A 129 -10.80 20.22 -1.79
N ASP A 130 -11.42 19.97 -2.94
CA ASP A 130 -12.62 20.65 -3.39
C ASP A 130 -13.82 20.42 -2.43
N GLN A 131 -13.85 19.28 -1.74
CA GLN A 131 -14.85 18.98 -0.69
C GLN A 131 -14.54 19.66 0.66
N GLY A 132 -13.40 20.32 0.78
CA GLY A 132 -12.95 20.95 2.02
C GLY A 132 -12.48 19.97 3.09
N ASP A 133 -12.16 18.73 2.70
CA ASP A 133 -11.60 17.69 3.58
C ASP A 133 -10.09 17.79 3.70
N ILE A 134 -9.44 18.43 2.73
CA ILE A 134 -8.03 18.79 2.76
C ILE A 134 -7.91 20.30 2.87
N TYR A 135 -7.02 20.76 3.72
CA TYR A 135 -6.70 22.19 3.91
C TYR A 135 -5.21 22.40 4.10
N LYS A 136 -4.73 23.59 3.72
CA LYS A 136 -3.34 23.99 3.89
C LYS A 136 -3.13 24.57 5.28
N GLY A 137 -2.06 24.20 5.91
CA GLY A 137 -1.66 24.69 7.24
C GLY A 137 -0.16 24.59 7.44
N GLU A 138 0.29 24.99 8.61
CA GLU A 138 1.69 24.90 9.05
C GLU A 138 1.80 23.84 10.13
N TYR A 139 2.78 22.95 9.99
CA TYR A 139 3.16 22.03 11.05
C TYR A 139 4.54 22.41 11.59
N VAL A 140 4.64 22.49 12.90
CA VAL A 140 5.91 22.70 13.61
C VAL A 140 6.08 21.54 14.59
N GLY A 141 7.17 20.80 14.48
CA GLY A 141 7.42 19.66 15.36
C GLY A 141 8.85 19.19 15.33
N LYS A 142 9.14 18.17 16.12
CA LYS A 142 10.45 17.50 16.15
C LYS A 142 10.43 16.35 15.15
N TYR A 143 11.18 16.49 14.08
CA TYR A 143 11.23 15.51 12.98
C TYR A 143 12.39 14.54 13.14
N CYS A 144 12.10 13.26 13.04
CA CYS A 144 13.10 12.20 12.96
C CYS A 144 13.24 11.74 11.50
N THR A 145 14.32 12.13 10.84
CA THR A 145 14.57 11.76 9.44
C THR A 145 14.63 10.24 9.20
N PRO A 146 15.28 9.41 10.07
CA PRO A 146 15.31 7.97 9.85
C PRO A 146 13.96 7.26 9.97
N CYS A 147 13.05 7.79 10.81
CA CYS A 147 11.69 7.24 11.00
C CYS A 147 10.66 7.95 10.15
N GLU A 148 11.04 9.08 9.49
CA GLU A 148 10.15 9.94 8.71
C GLU A 148 8.88 10.35 9.48
N SER A 149 9.06 10.65 10.77
CA SER A 149 7.96 10.93 11.69
C SER A 149 8.20 12.19 12.48
N PHE A 150 7.11 12.93 12.68
CA PHE A 150 7.08 14.07 13.58
C PHE A 150 6.64 13.65 14.98
N PHE A 151 7.21 14.28 15.97
CA PHE A 151 6.90 14.08 17.40
C PHE A 151 6.68 15.43 18.07
N THR A 152 5.81 15.44 19.07
CA THR A 152 5.71 16.53 20.02
C THR A 152 6.82 16.39 21.06
N ASP A 153 7.17 17.47 21.74
CA ASP A 153 8.18 17.41 22.82
C ASP A 153 7.83 16.39 23.90
N SER A 154 6.54 16.20 24.19
CA SER A 154 6.05 15.22 25.18
C SER A 154 6.20 13.76 24.74
N GLN A 155 6.35 13.49 23.46
CA GLN A 155 6.54 12.14 22.92
C GLN A 155 8.02 11.73 22.87
N LEU A 156 8.94 12.69 22.99
CA LEU A 156 10.37 12.39 22.98
C LEU A 156 10.81 11.67 24.24
N VAL A 157 11.74 10.74 24.10
CA VAL A 157 12.42 10.06 25.19
C VAL A 157 13.84 10.63 25.31
N ASP A 158 14.14 11.31 26.40
CA ASP A 158 15.42 12.02 26.61
C ASP A 158 15.77 12.98 25.44
N GLY A 159 14.76 13.68 24.89
CA GLY A 159 14.93 14.59 23.76
C GLY A 159 15.22 13.91 22.42
N LYS A 160 15.02 12.59 22.32
CA LYS A 160 15.28 11.77 21.14
C LYS A 160 14.01 11.09 20.63
N CYS A 161 14.08 10.59 19.41
CA CYS A 161 13.01 9.82 18.80
C CYS A 161 12.64 8.60 19.65
N PRO A 162 11.37 8.40 20.01
CA PRO A 162 10.94 7.27 20.82
C PRO A 162 11.10 5.92 20.12
N ASP A 163 11.04 5.92 18.78
CA ASP A 163 11.07 4.68 17.99
C ASP A 163 12.50 4.17 17.73
N CYS A 164 13.44 5.07 17.47
CA CYS A 164 14.80 4.66 17.05
C CYS A 164 15.93 5.23 17.95
N GLY A 165 15.62 6.06 18.94
CA GLY A 165 16.59 6.67 19.89
C GLY A 165 17.54 7.70 19.27
N ARG A 166 17.35 8.10 17.99
CA ARG A 166 18.21 9.06 17.31
C ARG A 166 17.79 10.50 17.60
N PRO A 167 18.69 11.46 17.44
CA PRO A 167 18.36 12.88 17.56
C PRO A 167 17.24 13.28 16.58
N VAL A 168 16.38 14.16 17.04
CA VAL A 168 15.36 14.83 16.21
C VAL A 168 15.77 16.26 15.96
N GLN A 169 15.26 16.87 14.88
CA GLN A 169 15.50 18.27 14.53
C GLN A 169 14.18 19.03 14.45
N GLU A 170 14.21 20.32 14.79
CA GLU A 170 13.05 21.17 14.56
C GLU A 170 12.77 21.26 13.06
N ALA A 171 11.54 20.98 12.68
CA ALA A 171 11.07 21.20 11.33
C ALA A 171 9.77 22.01 11.36
N LYS A 172 9.73 23.02 10.51
CA LYS A 172 8.54 23.83 10.24
C LYS A 172 8.24 23.68 8.77
N GLU A 173 7.07 23.15 8.49
CA GLU A 173 6.69 22.80 7.14
C GLU A 173 5.28 23.26 6.83
N GLU A 174 5.09 23.92 5.70
CA GLU A 174 3.78 24.17 5.14
C GLU A 174 3.28 22.88 4.50
N ALA A 175 2.19 22.36 5.01
CA ALA A 175 1.69 21.06 4.62
C ALA A 175 0.17 21.07 4.39
N TYR A 176 -0.30 20.10 3.66
CA TYR A 176 -1.72 19.84 3.55
C TYR A 176 -2.17 18.84 4.61
N PHE A 177 -3.27 19.15 5.28
CA PHE A 177 -3.86 18.35 6.34
C PHE A 177 -5.19 17.77 5.88
N PHE A 178 -5.44 16.51 6.26
CA PHE A 178 -6.71 15.86 6.04
C PHE A 178 -7.55 15.90 7.32
N LYS A 179 -8.82 16.32 7.20
CA LYS A 179 -9.76 16.40 8.33
C LYS A 179 -10.28 15.01 8.72
N LEU A 180 -9.40 14.16 9.26
CA LEU A 180 -9.75 12.79 9.63
C LEU A 180 -10.86 12.73 10.67
N SER A 181 -10.92 13.70 11.62
CA SER A 181 -11.96 13.79 12.64
C SER A 181 -13.39 13.86 12.07
N LYS A 182 -13.57 14.42 10.86
CA LYS A 182 -14.86 14.43 10.16
C LYS A 182 -15.38 13.01 9.86
N TYR A 183 -14.50 12.03 9.79
CA TYR A 183 -14.80 10.66 9.40
C TYR A 183 -14.86 9.70 10.60
N GLN A 184 -14.48 10.14 11.79
CA GLN A 184 -14.34 9.31 12.99
C GLN A 184 -15.59 8.48 13.30
N ASP A 185 -16.75 9.10 13.43
CA ASP A 185 -18.01 8.41 13.75
C ASP A 185 -18.42 7.41 12.67
N ARG A 186 -18.18 7.76 11.39
CA ARG A 186 -18.48 6.86 10.25
C ARG A 186 -17.56 5.65 10.24
N LEU A 187 -16.27 5.83 10.54
CA LEU A 187 -15.29 4.74 10.64
C LEU A 187 -15.63 3.83 11.81
N MET A 188 -15.92 4.38 12.99
CA MET A 188 -16.30 3.60 14.16
C MET A 188 -17.56 2.78 13.89
N LYS A 189 -18.61 3.39 13.36
CA LYS A 189 -19.84 2.68 12.99
C LYS A 189 -19.59 1.57 11.96
N HIS A 190 -18.73 1.84 10.97
CA HIS A 190 -18.39 0.82 9.96
C HIS A 190 -17.68 -0.38 10.57
N ILE A 191 -16.70 -0.16 11.45
CA ILE A 191 -15.95 -1.23 12.15
C ILE A 191 -16.87 -2.04 13.05
N GLU A 192 -17.80 -1.40 13.77
CA GLU A 192 -18.78 -2.06 14.62
C GLU A 192 -19.76 -2.93 13.81
N GLN A 193 -20.21 -2.45 12.66
CA GLN A 193 -21.13 -3.19 11.77
C GLN A 193 -20.45 -4.29 10.95
N ASN A 194 -19.12 -4.25 10.82
CA ASN A 194 -18.32 -5.18 10.04
C ASN A 194 -17.15 -5.71 10.90
N PRO A 195 -17.40 -6.62 11.84
CA PRO A 195 -16.41 -7.05 12.84
C PRO A 195 -15.14 -7.66 12.22
N ASP A 196 -15.23 -8.21 11.03
CA ASP A 196 -14.11 -8.83 10.30
C ASP A 196 -13.35 -7.84 9.38
N PHE A 197 -13.73 -6.56 9.39
CA PHE A 197 -13.13 -5.54 8.50
C PHE A 197 -11.64 -5.31 8.80
N ILE A 198 -11.26 -5.35 10.09
CA ILE A 198 -9.86 -5.25 10.53
C ILE A 198 -9.47 -6.52 11.26
N GLN A 199 -8.45 -7.21 10.78
CA GLN A 199 -7.92 -8.45 11.33
C GLN A 199 -6.38 -8.37 11.50
N PRO A 200 -5.79 -9.03 12.50
CA PRO A 200 -6.41 -9.67 13.65
C PRO A 200 -6.96 -8.66 14.68
N GLU A 201 -7.66 -9.11 15.67
CA GLU A 201 -8.31 -8.25 16.69
C GLU A 201 -7.33 -7.28 17.38
N SER A 202 -6.07 -7.71 17.58
CA SER A 202 -5.01 -6.85 18.14
C SER A 202 -4.79 -5.60 17.28
N ARG A 203 -4.83 -5.72 15.95
CA ARG A 203 -4.68 -4.60 15.02
C ARG A 203 -5.92 -3.72 14.97
N LYS A 204 -7.11 -4.33 15.09
CA LYS A 204 -8.36 -3.58 15.25
C LYS A 204 -8.33 -2.69 16.49
N ASN A 205 -7.90 -3.25 17.62
CA ASN A 205 -7.81 -2.51 18.88
C ASN A 205 -6.76 -1.38 18.80
N GLU A 206 -5.62 -1.62 18.17
CA GLU A 206 -4.59 -0.61 17.92
C GLU A 206 -5.14 0.55 17.07
N MET A 207 -5.80 0.24 15.96
CA MET A 207 -6.39 1.26 15.08
C MET A 207 -7.43 2.10 15.80
N ILE A 208 -8.33 1.47 16.57
CA ILE A 208 -9.38 2.18 17.29
C ILE A 208 -8.78 3.08 18.39
N ASN A 209 -7.86 2.56 19.19
CA ASN A 209 -7.41 3.25 20.40
C ASN A 209 -6.32 4.30 20.12
N ASN A 210 -5.50 4.11 19.08
CA ASN A 210 -4.36 4.98 18.83
C ASN A 210 -4.58 5.97 17.68
N PHE A 211 -5.54 5.69 16.78
CA PHE A 211 -5.69 6.49 15.57
C PHE A 211 -7.10 7.04 15.32
N ILE A 212 -8.16 6.35 15.79
CA ILE A 212 -9.53 6.77 15.49
C ILE A 212 -10.18 7.52 16.66
N LYS A 213 -9.92 7.13 17.91
CA LYS A 213 -10.48 7.76 19.13
C LYS A 213 -9.73 9.01 19.55
#